data_3f34fabc29d32710e879fd46dfb90255
#
_entry.id   3f34fabc29d32710e879fd46dfb90255
#
_cell.length_a   1.000
_cell.length_b   1.000
_cell.length_c   1.000
_cell.angle_alpha   90.00
_cell.angle_beta   90.00
_cell.angle_gamma   90.00
#
_symmetry.space_group_name_H-M   'P 1'
#
loop_
_entity.id
_entity.type
_entity.pdbx_description
1 polymer ?
#
loop_
_entity_poly.entity_id
_entity_poly.type
_entity_poly.pdbx_seq_one_letter_code
_entity_poly.pdbx_strand_id
1 'polypeptide(L)'
;MAANFDLTNLAVTGLAPGNELIYDNAGMPSIMVKIPKMTYKQLGMGESAAVHPAFIVNGQEVDAIYISKYQNIVQDGRAYSIGGVDPATGMNFDQARQYCEAKGEGWHLMTRMEWGLILRWCISNGFMPKGNNSYGKHSSETAYKAIPTYKDSDGRICRVATGTGPLTWYHDQTPSGMSGLVGNIWEWAGAVRAVFGELHILVNNNGADAAHSQGASSAEWKAINAADGSLITPNGSGTTSGSIKMDFISNTLTWSTSITNKADAWHDIPFSNIKCDSTIGANAKLLLQNLGFLPYEGDTLESAHHCYFDNGLAEICFYSGGHWSNSDCGLASFDFSVRSTAWAGLGFRSAYVKLPTA
;
A
#
# COMPACT_ATOMS: atom_id res chain seq x y z
N MET A 1 -24.83 28.51 0.96
CA MET A 1 -25.02 27.89 2.30
C MET A 1 -23.72 27.22 2.65
N ALA A 2 -23.09 27.57 3.79
CA ALA A 2 -21.98 26.78 4.30
C ALA A 2 -22.51 25.35 4.50
N ALA A 3 -21.82 24.37 3.92
CA ALA A 3 -22.24 23.00 4.05
C ALA A 3 -22.11 22.57 5.52
N ASN A 4 -23.01 21.73 6.03
CA ASN A 4 -22.92 21.17 7.39
C ASN A 4 -21.55 20.50 7.66
N PHE A 5 -20.82 20.14 6.61
CA PHE A 5 -19.49 19.57 6.65
C PHE A 5 -18.39 20.56 7.11
N ASP A 6 -18.58 21.87 7.04
CA ASP A 6 -17.57 22.84 7.51
C ASP A 6 -17.36 22.73 9.02
N LEU A 7 -18.44 22.53 9.79
CA LEU A 7 -18.35 22.26 11.23
C LEU A 7 -17.73 20.88 11.51
N THR A 8 -18.01 19.88 10.65
CA THR A 8 -17.41 18.56 10.75
C THR A 8 -15.92 18.62 10.47
N ASN A 9 -15.49 19.39 9.45
CA ASN A 9 -14.07 19.60 9.17
C ASN A 9 -13.35 20.25 10.36
N LEU A 10 -13.94 21.28 10.95
CA LEU A 10 -13.41 21.94 12.15
C LEU A 10 -13.28 20.96 13.33
N ALA A 11 -14.27 20.10 13.53
CA ALA A 11 -14.23 19.07 14.57
C ALA A 11 -13.16 18.03 14.29
N VAL A 12 -13.03 17.56 13.04
CA VAL A 12 -12.01 16.56 12.63
C VAL A 12 -10.61 17.14 12.82
N THR A 13 -10.34 18.36 12.35
CA THR A 13 -9.03 19.00 12.48
C THR A 13 -8.69 19.36 13.92
N GLY A 14 -9.69 19.72 14.74
CA GLY A 14 -9.51 20.05 16.16
C GLY A 14 -9.22 18.83 17.03
N LEU A 15 -9.84 17.69 16.74
CA LEU A 15 -9.69 16.44 17.50
C LEU A 15 -8.51 15.58 17.01
N ALA A 16 -8.17 15.72 15.73
CA ALA A 16 -7.10 14.95 15.08
C ALA A 16 -6.28 15.87 14.15
N PRO A 17 -5.37 16.68 14.69
CA PRO A 17 -4.52 17.58 13.90
C PRO A 17 -3.78 16.82 12.78
N GLY A 18 -3.79 17.37 11.56
CA GLY A 18 -3.24 16.70 10.36
C GLY A 18 -4.25 15.78 9.64
N ASN A 19 -5.47 15.65 10.15
CA ASN A 19 -6.58 15.09 9.39
C ASN A 19 -7.37 16.22 8.72
N GLU A 20 -7.81 15.96 7.48
CA GLU A 20 -8.59 16.90 6.68
C GLU A 20 -9.79 16.18 6.05
N LEU A 21 -10.89 16.89 5.85
CA LEU A 21 -11.98 16.43 4.99
C LEU A 21 -11.65 16.86 3.56
N ILE A 22 -11.37 15.90 2.71
CA ILE A 22 -11.18 16.13 1.27
C ILE A 22 -12.47 15.75 0.55
N TYR A 23 -13.02 16.68 -0.20
CA TYR A 23 -14.26 16.53 -0.94
C TYR A 23 -14.01 15.99 -2.35
N ASP A 24 -14.84 15.10 -2.80
CA ASP A 24 -14.85 14.63 -4.17
C ASP A 24 -15.58 15.62 -5.11
N ASN A 25 -15.60 15.30 -6.41
CA ASN A 25 -16.29 16.12 -7.42
C ASN A 25 -17.83 16.11 -7.28
N ALA A 26 -18.41 15.26 -6.43
CA ALA A 26 -19.82 15.27 -6.04
C ALA A 26 -20.08 16.04 -4.73
N GLY A 27 -19.05 16.62 -4.12
CA GLY A 27 -19.15 17.33 -2.86
C GLY A 27 -19.26 16.44 -1.60
N MET A 28 -18.87 15.16 -1.71
CA MET A 28 -18.91 14.22 -0.60
C MET A 28 -17.51 14.10 0.05
N PRO A 29 -17.42 14.18 1.38
CA PRO A 29 -16.15 14.15 2.09
C PRO A 29 -15.58 12.75 2.30
N SER A 30 -14.25 12.69 2.42
CA SER A 30 -13.52 11.57 3.03
C SER A 30 -12.60 12.12 4.12
N ILE A 31 -12.45 11.38 5.22
CA ILE A 31 -11.48 11.72 6.27
C ILE A 31 -10.12 11.24 5.82
N MET A 32 -9.20 12.17 5.63
CA MET A 32 -7.87 11.91 5.11
C MET A 32 -6.79 12.30 6.11
N VAL A 33 -5.69 11.56 6.14
CA VAL A 33 -4.48 11.90 6.89
C VAL A 33 -3.50 12.59 5.95
N LYS A 34 -3.11 13.82 6.29
CA LYS A 34 -2.13 14.57 5.53
C LYS A 34 -0.72 14.10 5.86
N ILE A 35 0.00 13.69 4.85
CA ILE A 35 1.42 13.33 4.93
C ILE A 35 2.21 14.41 4.21
N PRO A 36 2.92 15.28 4.94
CA PRO A 36 3.73 16.32 4.33
C PRO A 36 4.92 15.73 3.58
N LYS A 37 5.41 16.47 2.57
CA LYS A 37 6.59 16.10 1.80
C LYS A 37 7.78 15.76 2.70
N MET A 38 8.41 14.63 2.44
CA MET A 38 9.55 14.11 3.22
C MET A 38 10.72 13.76 2.31
N THR A 39 11.92 13.97 2.86
CA THR A 39 13.19 13.58 2.25
C THR A 39 13.66 12.22 2.76
N TYR A 40 14.60 11.60 2.06
CA TYR A 40 15.25 10.37 2.53
C TYR A 40 15.85 10.51 3.92
N LYS A 41 16.48 11.66 4.23
CA LYS A 41 17.04 11.93 5.55
C LYS A 41 15.97 11.91 6.65
N GLN A 42 14.81 12.53 6.41
CA GLN A 42 13.69 12.54 7.35
C GLN A 42 13.08 11.14 7.57
N LEU A 43 13.23 10.27 6.58
CA LEU A 43 12.79 8.87 6.64
C LEU A 43 13.86 7.91 7.19
N GLY A 44 15.02 8.42 7.63
CA GLY A 44 16.11 7.57 8.12
C GLY A 44 16.74 6.68 7.03
N MET A 45 16.68 7.11 5.76
CA MET A 45 17.25 6.40 4.61
C MET A 45 18.58 7.05 4.16
N GLY A 46 19.46 7.36 5.09
CA GLY A 46 20.72 8.03 4.84
C GLY A 46 20.63 9.56 4.89
N GLU A 47 21.68 10.26 4.46
CA GLU A 47 21.83 11.71 4.60
C GLU A 47 21.29 12.54 3.43
N SER A 48 20.69 11.89 2.42
CA SER A 48 20.20 12.58 1.23
C SER A 48 19.03 13.51 1.55
N ALA A 49 19.10 14.75 1.07
CA ALA A 49 18.03 15.72 1.14
C ALA A 49 17.03 15.60 -0.06
N ALA A 50 17.22 14.62 -0.95
CA ALA A 50 16.29 14.38 -2.04
C ALA A 50 14.94 13.93 -1.50
N VAL A 51 13.88 14.35 -2.18
CA VAL A 51 12.49 14.04 -1.82
C VAL A 51 12.18 12.57 -2.16
N HIS A 52 11.42 11.90 -1.29
CA HIS A 52 10.97 10.54 -1.54
C HIS A 52 10.02 10.49 -2.76
N PRO A 53 10.16 9.50 -3.67
CA PRO A 53 9.39 9.44 -4.93
C PRO A 53 7.87 9.45 -4.78
N ALA A 54 7.31 9.10 -3.62
CA ALA A 54 5.88 9.23 -3.33
C ALA A 54 5.36 10.67 -3.48
N PHE A 55 6.23 11.66 -3.36
CA PHE A 55 5.89 13.07 -3.50
C PHE A 55 6.25 13.66 -4.88
N ILE A 56 6.52 12.81 -5.87
CA ILE A 56 6.82 13.23 -7.24
C ILE A 56 5.73 12.70 -8.17
N VAL A 57 4.91 13.59 -8.71
CA VAL A 57 3.82 13.28 -9.65
C VAL A 57 4.05 14.11 -10.91
N ASN A 58 3.98 13.49 -12.08
CA ASN A 58 4.23 14.15 -13.38
C ASN A 58 5.59 14.87 -13.44
N GLY A 59 6.60 14.32 -12.75
CA GLY A 59 7.93 14.92 -12.67
C GLY A 59 8.04 16.15 -11.78
N GLN A 60 6.98 16.52 -11.06
CA GLN A 60 6.94 17.66 -10.15
C GLN A 60 6.72 17.22 -8.71
N GLU A 61 7.34 17.93 -7.77
CA GLU A 61 7.14 17.70 -6.34
C GLU A 61 5.77 18.23 -5.89
N VAL A 62 5.07 17.43 -5.10
CA VAL A 62 3.86 17.84 -4.39
C VAL A 62 4.16 18.07 -2.91
N ASP A 63 3.50 19.03 -2.27
CA ASP A 63 3.80 19.40 -0.88
C ASP A 63 3.25 18.42 0.14
N ALA A 64 2.25 17.64 -0.24
CA ALA A 64 1.65 16.60 0.60
C ALA A 64 0.92 15.57 -0.25
N ILE A 65 0.81 14.37 0.29
CA ILE A 65 -0.17 13.36 -0.12
C ILE A 65 -1.19 13.19 1.01
N TYR A 66 -2.40 12.77 0.67
CA TYR A 66 -3.46 12.53 1.62
C TYR A 66 -3.90 11.08 1.49
N ILE A 67 -3.79 10.32 2.56
CA ILE A 67 -4.17 8.90 2.57
C ILE A 67 -5.45 8.74 3.37
N SER A 68 -6.39 7.96 2.89
CA SER A 68 -7.60 7.62 3.61
C SER A 68 -7.28 7.17 5.04
N LYS A 69 -7.88 7.81 6.03
CA LYS A 69 -7.70 7.45 7.43
C LYS A 69 -8.11 6.02 7.72
N TYR A 70 -9.14 5.56 7.02
CA TYR A 70 -9.76 4.25 7.21
C TYR A 70 -9.79 3.45 5.91
N GLN A 71 -9.84 2.12 6.02
CA GLN A 71 -10.19 1.24 4.91
C GLN A 71 -11.52 1.69 4.31
N ASN A 72 -11.61 1.77 2.98
CA ASN A 72 -12.73 2.46 2.36
C ASN A 72 -14.02 1.63 2.32
N ILE A 73 -15.13 2.34 2.32
CA ILE A 73 -16.42 1.83 1.83
C ILE A 73 -16.62 2.25 0.37
N VAL A 74 -17.58 1.65 -0.30
CA VAL A 74 -18.04 2.06 -1.64
C VAL A 74 -19.50 2.48 -1.55
N GLN A 75 -19.78 3.70 -2.01
CA GLN A 75 -21.12 4.23 -2.17
C GLN A 75 -21.25 4.86 -3.54
N ASP A 76 -22.27 4.46 -4.31
CA ASP A 76 -22.53 4.95 -5.67
C ASP A 76 -21.30 4.90 -6.59
N GLY A 77 -20.54 3.79 -6.51
CA GLY A 77 -19.34 3.56 -7.32
C GLY A 77 -18.13 4.43 -6.94
N ARG A 78 -18.09 5.02 -5.72
CA ARG A 78 -17.04 5.89 -5.22
C ARG A 78 -16.52 5.42 -3.87
N ALA A 79 -15.24 5.61 -3.64
CA ALA A 79 -14.53 5.20 -2.43
C ALA A 79 -14.58 6.30 -1.34
N TYR A 80 -14.98 5.95 -0.12
CA TYR A 80 -15.01 6.91 1.00
C TYR A 80 -14.29 6.39 2.23
N SER A 81 -13.52 7.27 2.87
CA SER A 81 -12.85 7.04 4.15
C SER A 81 -13.75 7.50 5.28
N ILE A 82 -14.44 6.56 5.94
CA ILE A 82 -15.39 6.81 7.03
C ILE A 82 -15.09 5.85 8.17
N GLY A 83 -15.13 6.35 9.40
CA GLY A 83 -14.96 5.54 10.61
C GLY A 83 -16.26 4.89 11.08
N GLY A 84 -16.14 3.79 11.83
CA GLY A 84 -17.27 3.12 12.47
C GLY A 84 -18.12 2.23 11.56
N VAL A 85 -17.62 1.86 10.36
CA VAL A 85 -18.35 1.09 9.35
C VAL A 85 -17.59 -0.17 8.94
N ASP A 86 -18.30 -1.14 8.35
CA ASP A 86 -17.68 -2.32 7.74
C ASP A 86 -16.95 -1.90 6.45
N PRO A 87 -15.65 -2.22 6.27
CA PRO A 87 -14.95 -1.87 5.04
C PRO A 87 -15.49 -2.66 3.84
N ALA A 88 -15.46 -2.04 2.67
CA ALA A 88 -15.85 -2.68 1.43
C ALA A 88 -14.84 -3.77 1.03
N THR A 89 -15.35 -4.91 0.58
CA THR A 89 -14.57 -6.06 0.13
C THR A 89 -15.19 -6.67 -1.14
N GLY A 90 -14.50 -7.64 -1.75
CA GLY A 90 -15.06 -8.35 -2.89
C GLY A 90 -14.98 -7.57 -4.21
N MET A 91 -13.99 -6.69 -4.34
CA MET A 91 -13.67 -6.00 -5.59
C MET A 91 -12.30 -6.43 -6.11
N ASN A 92 -12.18 -6.50 -7.43
CA ASN A 92 -10.90 -6.75 -8.09
C ASN A 92 -10.05 -5.46 -8.19
N PHE A 93 -8.81 -5.61 -8.66
CA PHE A 93 -7.87 -4.49 -8.75
C PHE A 93 -8.41 -3.30 -9.56
N ASP A 94 -9.00 -3.56 -10.73
CA ASP A 94 -9.51 -2.50 -11.59
C ASP A 94 -10.73 -1.79 -10.98
N GLN A 95 -11.62 -2.53 -10.31
CA GLN A 95 -12.75 -1.96 -9.58
C GLN A 95 -12.29 -1.08 -8.42
N ALA A 96 -11.32 -1.56 -7.61
CA ALA A 96 -10.75 -0.77 -6.51
C ALA A 96 -10.18 0.56 -7.01
N ARG A 97 -9.41 0.51 -8.11
CA ARG A 97 -8.86 1.70 -8.77
C ARG A 97 -9.96 2.64 -9.27
N GLN A 98 -10.94 2.10 -10.01
CA GLN A 98 -12.04 2.89 -10.59
C GLN A 98 -12.89 3.59 -9.52
N TYR A 99 -13.16 2.95 -8.38
CA TYR A 99 -13.91 3.58 -7.28
C TYR A 99 -13.15 4.77 -6.67
N CYS A 100 -11.82 4.73 -6.67
CA CYS A 100 -11.01 5.86 -6.21
C CYS A 100 -11.02 7.00 -7.25
N GLU A 101 -10.74 6.69 -8.52
CA GLU A 101 -10.66 7.66 -9.62
C GLU A 101 -12.01 8.33 -9.92
N ALA A 102 -13.12 7.64 -9.69
CA ALA A 102 -14.47 8.21 -9.86
C ALA A 102 -14.73 9.43 -8.96
N LYS A 103 -13.93 9.67 -7.95
CA LYS A 103 -14.02 10.83 -7.05
C LYS A 103 -13.51 12.12 -7.68
N GLY A 104 -12.76 12.04 -8.78
CA GLY A 104 -12.23 13.18 -9.52
C GLY A 104 -10.72 13.26 -9.52
N GLU A 105 -10.21 14.37 -10.05
CA GLU A 105 -8.78 14.61 -10.25
C GLU A 105 -7.97 14.45 -8.95
N GLY A 106 -6.83 13.78 -9.05
CA GLY A 106 -5.92 13.51 -7.93
C GLY A 106 -6.35 12.39 -6.99
N TRP A 107 -7.59 11.89 -7.09
CA TRP A 107 -8.02 10.73 -6.34
C TRP A 107 -7.55 9.42 -7.01
N HIS A 108 -6.94 8.53 -6.23
CA HIS A 108 -6.35 7.30 -6.75
C HIS A 108 -6.38 6.17 -5.72
N LEU A 109 -6.19 4.95 -6.18
CA LEU A 109 -5.91 3.81 -5.32
C LEU A 109 -4.54 4.03 -4.67
N MET A 110 -4.44 3.96 -3.33
CA MET A 110 -3.17 4.09 -2.62
C MET A 110 -2.08 3.29 -3.32
N THR A 111 -0.99 3.94 -3.73
CA THR A 111 0.06 3.31 -4.51
C THR A 111 1.00 2.51 -3.64
N ARG A 112 1.73 1.56 -4.23
CA ARG A 112 2.77 0.83 -3.51
C ARG A 112 3.90 1.75 -3.05
N MET A 113 4.17 2.82 -3.78
CA MET A 113 5.15 3.85 -3.40
C MET A 113 4.72 4.60 -2.12
N GLU A 114 3.44 4.92 -2.00
CA GLU A 114 2.87 5.53 -0.79
C GLU A 114 2.87 4.56 0.40
N TRP A 115 2.56 3.29 0.15
CA TRP A 115 2.64 2.26 1.19
C TRP A 115 4.07 2.10 1.72
N GLY A 116 5.07 2.05 0.83
CA GLY A 116 6.48 1.98 1.18
C GLY A 116 6.96 3.20 1.99
N LEU A 117 6.49 4.40 1.63
CA LEU A 117 6.73 5.62 2.42
C LEU A 117 6.24 5.48 3.86
N ILE A 118 4.98 5.01 4.05
CA ILE A 118 4.40 4.87 5.39
C ILE A 118 5.10 3.77 6.18
N LEU A 119 5.42 2.64 5.54
CA LEU A 119 6.23 1.59 6.16
C LEU A 119 7.55 2.15 6.65
N ARG A 120 8.27 2.91 5.81
CA ARG A 120 9.57 3.49 6.16
C ARG A 120 9.44 4.49 7.31
N TRP A 121 8.41 5.35 7.28
CA TRP A 121 8.12 6.28 8.35
C TRP A 121 7.88 5.56 9.69
N CYS A 122 7.05 4.52 9.69
CA CYS A 122 6.75 3.72 10.88
C CYS A 122 8.02 3.08 11.48
N ILE A 123 8.85 2.46 10.64
CA ILE A 123 10.10 1.84 11.08
C ILE A 123 11.03 2.90 11.69
N SER A 124 11.23 4.03 11.01
CA SER A 124 12.15 5.09 11.45
C SER A 124 11.73 5.75 12.76
N ASN A 125 10.43 5.77 13.05
CA ASN A 125 9.89 6.37 14.28
C ASN A 125 9.59 5.33 15.38
N GLY A 126 9.79 4.04 15.11
CA GLY A 126 9.50 2.97 16.07
C GLY A 126 8.02 2.74 16.34
N PHE A 127 7.14 3.12 15.43
CA PHE A 127 5.68 2.99 15.54
C PHE A 127 5.13 1.93 14.59
N MET A 128 5.35 0.67 14.89
CA MET A 128 4.73 -0.40 14.08
C MET A 128 3.28 -0.61 14.53
N PRO A 129 2.28 -0.31 13.67
CA PRO A 129 0.88 -0.45 14.04
C PRO A 129 0.50 -1.92 14.21
N LYS A 130 -0.37 -2.18 15.18
CA LYS A 130 -1.13 -3.42 15.31
C LYS A 130 -2.43 -3.32 14.51
N GLY A 131 -3.21 -4.42 14.51
CA GLY A 131 -4.51 -4.42 13.84
C GLY A 131 -5.22 -5.75 14.00
N ASN A 132 -6.35 -5.91 13.33
CA ASN A 132 -7.14 -7.13 13.35
C ASN A 132 -6.50 -8.20 12.44
N ASN A 133 -5.42 -8.83 12.86
CA ASN A 133 -4.78 -9.94 12.15
C ASN A 133 -5.07 -11.31 12.78
N SER A 134 -5.84 -11.35 13.88
CA SER A 134 -6.19 -12.56 14.62
C SER A 134 -7.59 -12.51 15.19
N TYR A 135 -8.61 -12.55 14.31
CA TYR A 135 -10.03 -12.66 14.65
C TYR A 135 -10.50 -11.66 15.71
N GLY A 136 -10.47 -10.36 15.39
CA GLY A 136 -10.94 -9.27 16.23
C GLY A 136 -9.90 -8.62 17.12
N LYS A 137 -8.64 -9.06 17.03
CA LYS A 137 -7.49 -8.58 17.79
C LYS A 137 -6.20 -8.68 16.99
N HIS A 138 -5.14 -8.08 17.48
CA HIS A 138 -3.79 -8.42 17.04
C HIS A 138 -3.33 -9.75 17.68
N SER A 139 -2.49 -10.52 17.00
CA SER A 139 -1.98 -11.81 17.50
C SER A 139 -1.27 -11.71 18.86
N SER A 140 -0.66 -10.56 19.18
CA SER A 140 -0.04 -10.29 20.48
C SER A 140 -1.02 -9.83 21.59
N GLU A 141 -2.31 -9.69 21.29
CA GLU A 141 -3.33 -9.23 22.24
C GLU A 141 -4.15 -10.39 22.78
N THR A 142 -4.65 -10.28 24.02
CA THR A 142 -5.36 -11.36 24.71
C THR A 142 -6.86 -11.40 24.41
N ALA A 143 -7.48 -10.27 23.99
CA ALA A 143 -8.90 -10.15 23.72
C ALA A 143 -9.15 -9.28 22.48
N TYR A 144 -10.33 -9.41 21.86
CA TYR A 144 -10.76 -8.50 20.79
C TYR A 144 -10.78 -7.05 21.27
N LYS A 145 -10.50 -6.11 20.36
CA LYS A 145 -10.26 -4.69 20.70
C LYS A 145 -11.12 -3.72 19.90
N ALA A 146 -11.91 -4.20 18.93
CA ALA A 146 -12.71 -3.36 18.05
C ALA A 146 -14.12 -3.92 17.87
N ILE A 147 -15.04 -3.11 17.36
CA ILE A 147 -16.45 -3.48 17.19
C ILE A 147 -16.58 -4.47 16.01
N PRO A 148 -17.09 -5.70 16.23
CA PRO A 148 -17.26 -6.67 15.15
C PRO A 148 -18.32 -6.23 14.13
N THR A 149 -18.05 -6.39 12.84
CA THR A 149 -18.99 -6.15 11.74
C THR A 149 -19.32 -7.42 10.96
N TYR A 150 -18.38 -8.36 10.90
CA TYR A 150 -18.62 -9.64 10.24
C TYR A 150 -18.01 -10.80 11.04
N LYS A 151 -18.77 -11.87 11.18
CA LYS A 151 -18.32 -13.14 11.79
C LYS A 151 -18.51 -14.28 10.79
N ASP A 152 -17.64 -15.29 10.86
CA ASP A 152 -17.81 -16.53 10.10
C ASP A 152 -18.84 -17.48 10.73
N SER A 153 -19.03 -18.64 10.13
CA SER A 153 -19.97 -19.66 10.59
C SER A 153 -19.61 -20.23 11.98
N ASP A 154 -18.36 -20.13 12.39
CA ASP A 154 -17.87 -20.57 13.69
C ASP A 154 -18.02 -19.47 14.77
N GLY A 155 -18.56 -18.30 14.40
CA GLY A 155 -18.74 -17.14 15.27
C GLY A 155 -17.47 -16.33 15.53
N ARG A 156 -16.37 -16.61 14.81
CA ARG A 156 -15.11 -15.87 14.94
C ARG A 156 -15.23 -14.50 14.26
N ILE A 157 -14.64 -13.47 14.88
CA ILE A 157 -14.67 -12.09 14.38
C ILE A 157 -13.73 -12.00 13.16
N CYS A 158 -14.29 -11.90 11.96
CA CYS A 158 -13.51 -11.70 10.74
C CYS A 158 -13.22 -10.22 10.51
N ARG A 159 -14.25 -9.38 10.39
CA ARG A 159 -14.05 -7.95 10.20
C ARG A 159 -14.55 -7.16 11.39
N VAL A 160 -13.92 -6.00 11.57
CA VAL A 160 -14.30 -5.01 12.59
C VAL A 160 -14.55 -3.66 11.92
N ALA A 161 -15.37 -2.85 12.57
CA ALA A 161 -15.68 -1.49 12.12
C ALA A 161 -14.40 -0.64 12.09
N THR A 162 -14.22 0.10 11.01
CA THR A 162 -13.06 0.96 10.76
C THR A 162 -12.85 1.96 11.90
N GLY A 163 -11.59 2.10 12.35
CA GLY A 163 -11.23 3.07 13.37
C GLY A 163 -11.74 2.80 14.78
N THR A 164 -12.34 1.63 15.06
CA THR A 164 -12.83 1.28 16.40
C THR A 164 -11.81 0.53 17.26
N GLY A 165 -10.64 0.24 16.71
CA GLY A 165 -9.52 -0.34 17.45
C GLY A 165 -8.79 0.67 18.33
N PRO A 166 -7.90 0.19 19.24
CA PRO A 166 -7.11 1.05 20.11
C PRO A 166 -6.09 1.89 19.32
N LEU A 167 -5.51 2.92 19.96
CA LEU A 167 -4.52 3.78 19.31
C LEU A 167 -3.27 3.02 18.79
N THR A 168 -2.93 1.89 19.39
CA THR A 168 -1.87 1.00 18.90
C THR A 168 -2.15 0.41 17.50
N TRP A 169 -3.39 0.54 16.99
CA TRP A 169 -3.77 0.14 15.62
C TRP A 169 -3.66 1.29 14.61
N TYR A 170 -3.21 2.47 15.06
CA TYR A 170 -2.94 3.63 14.22
C TYR A 170 -1.44 3.72 13.97
N HIS A 171 -1.03 4.15 12.78
CA HIS A 171 0.36 4.13 12.34
C HIS A 171 1.30 4.98 13.21
N ASP A 172 0.78 6.03 13.83
CA ASP A 172 1.50 6.96 14.73
C ASP A 172 1.07 6.84 16.20
N GLN A 173 0.22 5.85 16.51
CA GLN A 173 -0.36 5.61 17.83
C GLN A 173 -1.14 6.80 18.41
N THR A 174 -1.64 7.69 17.55
CA THR A 174 -2.47 8.85 17.94
C THR A 174 -3.83 8.84 17.23
N PRO A 175 -4.81 9.62 17.72
CA PRO A 175 -6.08 9.79 17.00
C PRO A 175 -5.93 10.40 15.60
N SER A 176 -4.78 11.02 15.29
CA SER A 176 -4.48 11.62 14.00
C SER A 176 -4.02 10.61 12.94
N GLY A 177 -3.56 9.44 13.36
CA GLY A 177 -3.00 8.42 12.49
C GLY A 177 -3.99 7.74 11.55
N MET A 178 -3.43 7.01 10.58
CA MET A 178 -4.17 6.06 9.75
C MET A 178 -4.45 4.80 10.55
N SER A 179 -5.71 4.35 10.56
CA SER A 179 -6.15 3.13 11.21
C SER A 179 -6.28 1.98 10.22
N GLY A 180 -6.01 0.74 10.68
CA GLY A 180 -6.29 -0.47 9.92
C GLY A 180 -5.32 -0.74 8.77
N LEU A 181 -4.06 -0.27 8.85
CA LEU A 181 -3.01 -0.65 7.90
C LEU A 181 -2.52 -2.10 8.12
N VAL A 182 -2.90 -2.71 9.24
CA VAL A 182 -2.59 -4.10 9.57
C VAL A 182 -3.87 -4.85 9.82
N GLY A 183 -4.06 -5.95 9.10
CA GLY A 183 -5.20 -6.84 9.29
C GLY A 183 -6.54 -6.26 8.84
N ASN A 184 -7.61 -6.84 9.33
CA ASN A 184 -8.99 -6.60 8.95
C ASN A 184 -9.29 -7.07 7.52
N ILE A 185 -8.78 -6.38 6.51
CA ILE A 185 -8.79 -6.80 5.11
C ILE A 185 -7.45 -6.49 4.45
N TRP A 186 -7.02 -7.31 3.51
CA TRP A 186 -5.95 -6.97 2.59
C TRP A 186 -6.34 -5.75 1.75
N GLU A 187 -5.37 -4.90 1.41
CA GLU A 187 -5.60 -3.69 0.64
C GLU A 187 -4.83 -3.71 -0.68
N TRP A 188 -5.55 -3.67 -1.82
CA TRP A 188 -4.92 -3.51 -3.13
C TRP A 188 -3.99 -2.29 -3.15
N ALA A 189 -2.82 -2.45 -3.75
CA ALA A 189 -1.82 -1.40 -3.92
C ALA A 189 -1.67 -1.01 -5.40
N GLY A 190 -1.90 0.26 -5.73
CA GLY A 190 -1.78 0.78 -7.09
C GLY A 190 -0.34 0.94 -7.58
N ALA A 191 -0.19 1.21 -8.87
CA ALA A 191 1.04 1.57 -9.57
C ALA A 191 2.16 0.51 -9.53
N VAL A 192 1.83 -0.75 -9.26
CA VAL A 192 2.76 -1.88 -9.24
C VAL A 192 2.10 -3.16 -9.71
N ARG A 193 2.85 -3.98 -10.42
CA ARG A 193 2.48 -5.36 -10.80
C ARG A 193 3.74 -6.18 -11.05
N ALA A 194 3.60 -7.50 -11.20
CA ALA A 194 4.65 -8.30 -11.83
C ALA A 194 4.07 -9.09 -13.02
N VAL A 195 4.89 -9.30 -14.03
CA VAL A 195 4.56 -10.05 -15.26
C VAL A 195 5.59 -11.16 -15.41
N PHE A 196 5.16 -12.41 -15.24
CA PHE A 196 6.06 -13.57 -15.21
C PHE A 196 7.27 -13.32 -14.27
N GLY A 197 7.02 -12.76 -13.10
CA GLY A 197 8.02 -12.45 -12.09
C GLY A 197 8.84 -11.17 -12.33
N GLU A 198 8.73 -10.50 -13.48
CA GLU A 198 9.36 -9.20 -13.74
C GLU A 198 8.57 -8.07 -13.08
N LEU A 199 9.22 -7.27 -12.23
CA LEU A 199 8.57 -6.17 -11.52
C LEU A 199 8.34 -4.97 -12.44
N HIS A 200 7.10 -4.52 -12.54
CA HIS A 200 6.69 -3.33 -13.27
C HIS A 200 6.08 -2.28 -12.35
N ILE A 201 6.44 -1.03 -12.54
CA ILE A 201 5.92 0.12 -11.81
C ILE A 201 5.54 1.26 -12.77
N LEU A 202 4.78 2.22 -12.27
CA LEU A 202 4.70 3.55 -12.88
C LEU A 202 5.84 4.43 -12.37
N VAL A 203 6.19 5.47 -13.14
CA VAL A 203 7.26 6.42 -12.78
C VAL A 203 6.90 7.15 -11.49
N ASN A 204 7.79 7.12 -10.50
CA ASN A 204 7.60 7.79 -9.20
C ASN A 204 6.23 7.47 -8.59
N ASN A 205 5.39 8.50 -8.36
CA ASN A 205 4.01 8.35 -7.91
C ASN A 205 2.99 8.76 -9.00
N ASN A 206 3.30 8.56 -10.27
CA ASN A 206 2.39 8.88 -11.37
C ASN A 206 1.07 8.06 -11.32
N GLY A 207 1.02 6.98 -10.57
CA GLY A 207 -0.24 6.28 -10.26
C GLY A 207 -1.28 7.15 -9.52
N ALA A 208 -0.87 8.31 -9.01
CA ALA A 208 -1.75 9.30 -8.40
C ALA A 208 -2.54 10.15 -9.42
N ASP A 209 -2.18 10.10 -10.69
CA ASP A 209 -2.89 10.75 -11.77
C ASP A 209 -3.52 9.71 -12.70
N ALA A 210 -4.85 9.74 -12.83
CA ALA A 210 -5.61 8.82 -13.69
C ALA A 210 -5.23 8.91 -15.19
N ALA A 211 -4.53 9.97 -15.61
CA ALA A 211 -3.97 10.06 -16.95
C ALA A 211 -2.90 8.99 -17.22
N HIS A 212 -2.23 8.49 -16.17
CA HIS A 212 -1.28 7.39 -16.26
C HIS A 212 -2.00 6.04 -16.02
N SER A 213 -2.44 5.45 -17.11
CA SER A 213 -3.24 4.23 -17.06
C SER A 213 -2.50 3.05 -16.40
N GLN A 214 -3.17 2.41 -15.44
CA GLN A 214 -2.74 1.15 -14.80
C GLN A 214 -3.39 -0.09 -15.42
N GLY A 215 -4.02 0.03 -16.59
CA GLY A 215 -4.60 -1.11 -17.31
C GLY A 215 -3.55 -2.17 -17.69
N ALA A 216 -3.98 -3.41 -17.86
CA ALA A 216 -3.07 -4.53 -18.15
C ALA A 216 -2.19 -4.30 -19.39
N SER A 217 -2.72 -3.65 -20.42
CA SER A 217 -2.02 -3.35 -21.70
C SER A 217 -1.41 -1.94 -21.74
N SER A 218 -1.38 -1.20 -20.63
CA SER A 218 -0.88 0.18 -20.62
C SER A 218 0.61 0.24 -20.96
N ALA A 219 1.01 1.23 -21.76
CA ALA A 219 2.40 1.54 -22.07
C ALA A 219 3.12 2.31 -20.93
N GLU A 220 2.34 2.76 -19.91
CA GLU A 220 2.88 3.45 -18.74
C GLU A 220 3.71 2.54 -17.83
N TRP A 221 3.48 1.23 -17.86
CA TRP A 221 4.26 0.27 -17.10
C TRP A 221 5.73 0.29 -17.54
N LYS A 222 6.62 0.37 -16.55
CA LYS A 222 8.07 0.32 -16.74
C LYS A 222 8.67 -0.80 -15.90
N ALA A 223 9.64 -1.51 -16.46
CA ALA A 223 10.51 -2.40 -15.72
C ALA A 223 11.67 -1.60 -15.11
N ILE A 224 12.23 -2.09 -14.03
CA ILE A 224 13.35 -1.44 -13.34
C ILE A 224 14.64 -2.07 -13.83
N ASN A 225 15.57 -1.26 -14.37
CA ASN A 225 16.92 -1.69 -14.69
C ASN A 225 17.68 -2.03 -13.40
N ALA A 226 18.13 -3.24 -13.29
CA ALA A 226 18.82 -3.75 -12.11
C ALA A 226 20.16 -3.04 -11.83
N ALA A 227 20.87 -2.59 -12.84
CA ALA A 227 22.20 -2.01 -12.68
C ALA A 227 22.17 -0.62 -12.02
N ASP A 228 21.20 0.23 -12.37
CA ASP A 228 21.18 1.63 -12.00
C ASP A 228 19.85 2.17 -11.50
N GLY A 229 18.78 1.34 -11.50
CA GLY A 229 17.43 1.74 -11.08
C GLY A 229 16.68 2.59 -12.11
N SER A 230 17.23 2.83 -13.30
CA SER A 230 16.52 3.52 -14.38
C SER A 230 15.31 2.72 -14.85
N LEU A 231 14.32 3.40 -15.41
CA LEU A 231 13.10 2.76 -15.88
C LEU A 231 13.19 2.46 -17.37
N ILE A 232 12.94 1.21 -17.75
CA ILE A 232 13.02 0.70 -19.10
C ILE A 232 11.67 0.15 -19.57
N THR A 233 11.43 0.16 -20.88
CA THR A 233 10.20 -0.39 -21.44
C THR A 233 10.22 -1.92 -21.37
N PRO A 234 9.24 -2.55 -20.69
CA PRO A 234 9.17 -4.00 -20.61
C PRO A 234 8.77 -4.62 -21.96
N ASN A 235 9.24 -5.83 -22.22
CA ASN A 235 8.90 -6.57 -23.45
C ASN A 235 7.55 -7.31 -23.37
N GLY A 236 6.87 -7.24 -22.22
CA GLY A 236 5.55 -7.87 -21.99
C GLY A 236 5.58 -9.37 -21.71
N SER A 237 6.73 -10.02 -21.77
CA SER A 237 6.88 -11.47 -21.52
C SER A 237 7.70 -11.80 -20.25
N GLY A 238 7.99 -10.80 -19.42
CA GLY A 238 8.78 -10.99 -18.20
C GLY A 238 10.28 -11.26 -18.43
N THR A 239 10.76 -11.06 -19.65
CA THR A 239 12.13 -11.41 -20.04
C THR A 239 12.94 -10.20 -20.53
N THR A 240 12.56 -8.99 -20.12
CA THR A 240 13.30 -7.77 -20.46
C THR A 240 14.74 -7.88 -19.95
N SER A 241 15.70 -7.63 -20.84
CA SER A 241 17.12 -7.71 -20.50
C SER A 241 17.50 -6.71 -19.41
N GLY A 242 18.20 -7.17 -18.39
CA GLY A 242 18.67 -6.34 -17.28
C GLY A 242 17.59 -5.85 -16.30
N SER A 243 16.32 -6.24 -16.47
CA SER A 243 15.27 -5.86 -15.54
C SER A 243 15.29 -6.66 -14.24
N ILE A 244 14.73 -6.08 -13.17
CA ILE A 244 14.55 -6.74 -11.87
C ILE A 244 13.44 -7.80 -11.95
N LYS A 245 13.73 -8.97 -11.43
CA LYS A 245 12.83 -10.13 -11.36
C LYS A 245 12.80 -10.73 -9.96
N MET A 246 11.70 -11.39 -9.65
CA MET A 246 11.53 -12.19 -8.44
C MET A 246 12.07 -13.60 -8.68
N ASP A 247 13.17 -14.00 -8.04
CA ASP A 247 13.67 -15.37 -8.05
C ASP A 247 13.49 -16.02 -6.67
N PHE A 248 13.39 -17.34 -6.63
CA PHE A 248 13.29 -18.10 -5.40
C PHE A 248 14.59 -18.84 -5.12
N ILE A 249 15.46 -18.24 -4.30
CA ILE A 249 16.79 -18.75 -4.00
C ILE A 249 16.91 -19.02 -2.50
N SER A 250 17.33 -20.22 -2.11
CA SER A 250 17.54 -20.61 -0.70
C SER A 250 16.30 -20.34 0.18
N ASN A 251 15.14 -20.74 -0.30
CA ASN A 251 13.85 -20.58 0.37
C ASN A 251 13.48 -19.12 0.71
N THR A 252 13.91 -18.16 -0.12
CA THR A 252 13.48 -16.77 0.05
C THR A 252 13.32 -16.05 -1.30
N LEU A 253 12.53 -14.98 -1.31
CA LEU A 253 12.49 -14.04 -2.42
C LEU A 253 13.85 -13.36 -2.55
N THR A 254 14.45 -13.50 -3.71
CA THR A 254 15.69 -12.82 -4.07
C THR A 254 15.44 -11.98 -5.32
N TRP A 255 15.59 -10.69 -5.22
CA TRP A 255 15.55 -9.79 -6.36
C TRP A 255 16.81 -9.99 -7.20
N SER A 256 16.64 -10.30 -8.48
CA SER A 256 17.70 -10.72 -9.41
C SER A 256 17.43 -10.20 -10.82
N THR A 257 18.37 -10.38 -11.75
CA THR A 257 18.16 -10.12 -13.19
C THR A 257 17.64 -11.33 -13.95
N SER A 258 17.57 -12.49 -13.30
CA SER A 258 17.08 -13.74 -13.91
C SER A 258 16.22 -14.52 -12.93
N ILE A 259 15.35 -15.37 -13.45
CA ILE A 259 14.59 -16.36 -12.67
C ILE A 259 15.25 -17.71 -12.93
N THR A 260 15.95 -18.24 -11.92
CA THR A 260 16.59 -19.56 -11.97
C THR A 260 15.67 -20.64 -11.43
N ASN A 261 14.80 -20.28 -10.48
CA ASN A 261 13.77 -21.17 -9.95
C ASN A 261 12.39 -20.56 -10.17
N LYS A 262 11.64 -21.18 -11.08
CA LYS A 262 10.22 -20.87 -11.22
C LYS A 262 9.49 -21.36 -9.97
N ALA A 263 8.89 -20.42 -9.28
CA ALA A 263 7.96 -20.68 -8.21
C ALA A 263 6.56 -20.60 -8.84
N ASP A 264 5.99 -21.75 -9.17
CA ASP A 264 4.61 -21.91 -9.63
C ASP A 264 3.64 -22.17 -8.47
N ALA A 265 4.12 -21.95 -7.25
CA ALA A 265 3.39 -22.12 -6.01
C ALA A 265 3.61 -20.89 -5.12
N TRP A 266 2.63 -20.65 -4.28
CA TRP A 266 2.61 -19.60 -3.30
C TRP A 266 3.71 -19.81 -2.24
N HIS A 267 4.66 -18.90 -2.13
CA HIS A 267 5.75 -18.96 -1.16
C HIS A 267 5.55 -17.92 -0.07
N ASP A 268 5.68 -18.37 1.16
CA ASP A 268 5.55 -17.60 2.39
C ASP A 268 6.94 -17.32 2.97
N ILE A 269 7.33 -16.06 3.05
CA ILE A 269 8.65 -15.65 3.55
C ILE A 269 8.56 -14.46 4.50
N PRO A 270 9.35 -14.46 5.60
CA PRO A 270 9.50 -13.26 6.41
C PRO A 270 10.09 -12.10 5.60
N PHE A 271 9.55 -10.88 5.77
CA PHE A 271 10.03 -9.69 5.08
C PHE A 271 11.53 -9.47 5.29
N SER A 272 12.04 -9.70 6.51
CA SER A 272 13.46 -9.57 6.85
C SER A 272 14.39 -10.51 6.06
N ASN A 273 13.86 -11.58 5.47
CA ASN A 273 14.64 -12.54 4.69
C ASN A 273 14.73 -12.16 3.21
N ILE A 274 13.93 -11.20 2.74
CA ILE A 274 13.96 -10.73 1.35
C ILE A 274 15.29 -10.03 1.09
N LYS A 275 15.94 -10.37 -0.02
CA LYS A 275 17.26 -9.86 -0.38
C LYS A 275 17.41 -9.58 -1.86
N CYS A 276 18.53 -8.98 -2.22
CA CYS A 276 18.98 -8.83 -3.59
C CYS A 276 20.23 -9.70 -3.82
N ASP A 277 20.38 -10.20 -5.02
CA ASP A 277 21.66 -10.75 -5.44
C ASP A 277 22.67 -9.64 -5.82
N SER A 278 23.87 -10.02 -6.23
CA SER A 278 24.94 -9.07 -6.57
C SER A 278 24.71 -8.29 -7.87
N THR A 279 23.71 -8.66 -8.67
CA THR A 279 23.40 -7.98 -9.94
C THR A 279 22.59 -6.71 -9.74
N ILE A 280 22.00 -6.52 -8.54
CA ILE A 280 21.16 -5.37 -8.23
C ILE A 280 22.02 -4.22 -7.67
N GLY A 281 22.10 -3.12 -8.41
CA GLY A 281 22.83 -1.91 -8.03
C GLY A 281 22.14 -1.10 -6.92
N ALA A 282 22.88 -0.16 -6.35
CA ALA A 282 22.42 0.60 -5.17
C ALA A 282 21.13 1.39 -5.42
N ASN A 283 20.98 2.09 -6.55
CA ASN A 283 19.78 2.85 -6.87
C ASN A 283 18.55 1.94 -7.11
N ALA A 284 18.78 0.77 -7.71
CA ALA A 284 17.72 -0.23 -7.90
C ALA A 284 17.26 -0.82 -6.56
N LYS A 285 18.19 -1.10 -5.63
CA LYS A 285 17.87 -1.48 -4.24
C LYS A 285 17.07 -0.40 -3.54
N LEU A 286 17.50 0.86 -3.64
CA LEU A 286 16.78 2.00 -3.05
C LEU A 286 15.36 2.09 -3.58
N LEU A 287 15.12 1.85 -4.87
CA LEU A 287 13.77 1.86 -5.44
C LEU A 287 12.91 0.71 -4.89
N LEU A 288 13.45 -0.49 -4.73
CA LEU A 288 12.76 -1.61 -4.05
C LEU A 288 12.43 -1.28 -2.58
N GLN A 289 13.32 -0.58 -1.89
CA GLN A 289 13.11 -0.12 -0.51
C GLN A 289 12.03 0.95 -0.44
N ASN A 290 12.01 1.91 -1.39
CA ASN A 290 10.95 2.92 -1.51
C ASN A 290 9.56 2.29 -1.74
N LEU A 291 9.51 1.18 -2.47
CA LEU A 291 8.29 0.41 -2.68
C LEU A 291 7.92 -0.48 -1.48
N GLY A 292 8.77 -0.59 -0.46
CA GLY A 292 8.58 -1.52 0.65
C GLY A 292 8.64 -3.00 0.24
N PHE A 293 9.40 -3.33 -0.79
CA PHE A 293 9.64 -4.70 -1.26
C PHE A 293 11.01 -5.26 -0.82
N LEU A 294 11.82 -4.44 -0.17
CA LEU A 294 13.13 -4.82 0.35
C LEU A 294 13.35 -4.10 1.68
N PRO A 295 13.80 -4.80 2.74
CA PRO A 295 14.21 -4.14 3.98
C PRO A 295 15.35 -3.16 3.73
N TYR A 296 15.38 -2.06 4.50
CA TYR A 296 16.55 -1.19 4.56
C TYR A 296 17.56 -1.77 5.54
N GLU A 297 18.85 -1.56 5.29
CA GLU A 297 19.90 -2.10 6.14
C GLU A 297 19.78 -1.58 7.58
N GLY A 298 19.76 -2.50 8.54
CA GLY A 298 19.58 -2.17 9.96
C GLY A 298 18.12 -2.14 10.43
N ASP A 299 17.14 -2.33 9.54
CA ASP A 299 15.74 -2.41 9.96
C ASP A 299 15.50 -3.61 10.87
N THR A 300 14.77 -3.37 11.95
CA THR A 300 14.30 -4.41 12.85
C THR A 300 12.80 -4.35 12.97
N LEU A 301 12.14 -5.49 12.79
CA LEU A 301 10.69 -5.65 12.92
C LEU A 301 10.39 -6.55 14.12
N GLU A 302 9.37 -6.20 14.90
CA GLU A 302 8.97 -6.97 16.08
C GLU A 302 8.41 -8.36 15.74
N SER A 303 7.95 -8.56 14.50
CA SER A 303 7.40 -9.82 13.99
C SER A 303 7.88 -10.08 12.57
N ALA A 304 7.62 -11.28 12.06
CA ALA A 304 8.12 -11.74 10.77
C ALA A 304 7.57 -10.95 9.57
N HIS A 305 6.37 -10.38 9.68
CA HIS A 305 5.68 -9.67 8.58
C HIS A 305 5.74 -10.50 7.29
N HIS A 306 5.05 -11.64 7.26
CA HIS A 306 5.14 -12.59 6.17
C HIS A 306 4.69 -11.99 4.83
N CYS A 307 5.45 -12.29 3.79
CA CYS A 307 5.23 -11.86 2.42
C CYS A 307 5.06 -13.08 1.51
N TYR A 308 4.27 -12.92 0.45
CA TYR A 308 3.94 -14.00 -0.47
C TYR A 308 4.22 -13.57 -1.90
N PHE A 309 4.70 -14.51 -2.74
CA PHE A 309 4.93 -14.24 -4.14
C PHE A 309 4.82 -15.50 -5.02
N ASP A 310 4.60 -15.28 -6.30
CA ASP A 310 4.64 -16.26 -7.37
C ASP A 310 5.28 -15.60 -8.59
N ASN A 311 6.29 -16.24 -9.20
CA ASN A 311 6.98 -15.70 -10.36
C ASN A 311 6.62 -16.41 -11.66
N GLY A 312 5.67 -17.35 -11.63
CA GLY A 312 5.20 -18.13 -12.78
C GLY A 312 3.96 -17.56 -13.46
N LEU A 313 3.18 -16.71 -12.76
CA LEU A 313 1.93 -16.17 -13.28
C LEU A 313 2.15 -15.06 -14.30
N ALA A 314 1.27 -15.02 -15.31
CA ALA A 314 1.33 -14.06 -16.41
C ALA A 314 1.21 -12.59 -15.93
N GLU A 315 0.35 -12.33 -14.94
CA GLU A 315 0.27 -11.05 -14.25
C GLU A 315 -0.19 -11.28 -12.80
N ILE A 316 0.47 -10.60 -11.88
CA ILE A 316 0.02 -10.44 -10.50
C ILE A 316 -0.05 -8.97 -10.12
N CYS A 317 -1.10 -8.59 -9.38
CA CYS A 317 -1.22 -7.31 -8.69
C CYS A 317 -1.03 -7.54 -7.20
N PHE A 318 -0.41 -6.59 -6.51
CA PHE A 318 -0.07 -6.72 -5.11
C PHE A 318 -1.12 -6.09 -4.20
N TYR A 319 -1.22 -6.64 -2.98
CA TYR A 319 -1.95 -6.06 -1.86
C TYR A 319 -1.14 -6.19 -0.58
N SER A 320 -1.51 -5.47 0.47
CA SER A 320 -0.67 -5.26 1.65
C SER A 320 -1.45 -5.33 2.95
N GLY A 321 -0.74 -5.55 4.08
CA GLY A 321 -1.25 -5.38 5.43
C GLY A 321 -1.82 -6.63 6.12
N GLY A 322 -2.22 -7.65 5.40
CA GLY A 322 -2.89 -8.84 5.97
C GLY A 322 -4.40 -8.69 6.13
N HIS A 323 -5.08 -9.76 6.47
CA HIS A 323 -6.48 -9.75 6.89
C HIS A 323 -6.66 -10.41 8.28
N TRP A 324 -7.90 -10.55 8.73
CA TRP A 324 -8.28 -11.00 10.08
C TRP A 324 -7.73 -12.35 10.54
N SER A 325 -7.23 -13.23 9.65
CA SER A 325 -6.68 -14.54 10.02
C SER A 325 -5.19 -14.71 9.70
N ASN A 326 -4.50 -13.63 9.32
CA ASN A 326 -3.06 -13.65 9.02
C ASN A 326 -2.25 -13.18 10.23
N SER A 327 -2.19 -14.01 11.28
CA SER A 327 -1.57 -13.67 12.57
C SER A 327 -0.08 -13.31 12.50
N ASP A 328 0.57 -13.64 11.43
CA ASP A 328 1.96 -13.43 11.08
C ASP A 328 2.20 -12.23 10.12
N CYS A 329 1.11 -11.62 9.62
CA CYS A 329 1.19 -10.44 8.78
C CYS A 329 1.19 -9.14 9.58
N GLY A 330 1.84 -8.12 9.01
CA GLY A 330 1.95 -6.76 9.54
C GLY A 330 2.11 -5.73 8.43
N LEU A 331 2.53 -4.51 8.77
CA LEU A 331 2.63 -3.39 7.82
C LEU A 331 3.58 -3.66 6.65
N ALA A 332 4.67 -4.42 6.85
CA ALA A 332 5.60 -4.77 5.79
C ALA A 332 5.11 -5.94 4.91
N SER A 333 4.04 -6.63 5.31
CA SER A 333 3.50 -7.75 4.57
C SER A 333 2.91 -7.31 3.24
N PHE A 334 3.21 -8.08 2.21
CA PHE A 334 2.56 -8.00 0.91
C PHE A 334 2.21 -9.40 0.42
N ASP A 335 1.21 -9.45 -0.42
CA ASP A 335 0.72 -10.65 -1.04
C ASP A 335 0.21 -10.28 -2.44
N PHE A 336 -0.25 -11.21 -3.21
CA PHE A 336 -0.61 -11.00 -4.61
C PHE A 336 -1.86 -11.79 -5.01
N SER A 337 -2.44 -11.35 -6.10
CA SER A 337 -3.40 -12.17 -6.85
C SER A 337 -3.44 -11.73 -8.31
N VAL A 338 -4.09 -12.53 -9.15
CA VAL A 338 -4.37 -12.08 -10.51
C VAL A 338 -5.34 -10.90 -10.46
N ARG A 339 -5.22 -10.00 -11.43
CA ARG A 339 -5.96 -8.73 -11.51
C ARG A 339 -7.48 -8.86 -11.30
N SER A 340 -8.09 -9.95 -11.76
CA SER A 340 -9.52 -10.20 -11.68
C SER A 340 -10.01 -10.79 -10.36
N THR A 341 -9.11 -11.09 -9.43
CA THR A 341 -9.47 -11.69 -8.13
C THR A 341 -10.29 -10.74 -7.27
N ALA A 342 -11.37 -11.27 -6.68
CA ALA A 342 -12.22 -10.57 -5.74
C ALA A 342 -12.71 -11.55 -4.67
N TRP A 343 -12.57 -11.22 -3.37
CA TRP A 343 -13.01 -12.06 -2.27
C TRP A 343 -13.24 -11.26 -0.98
N ALA A 344 -13.90 -11.88 0.00
CA ALA A 344 -14.41 -11.18 1.19
C ALA A 344 -13.33 -10.60 2.14
N GLY A 345 -12.07 -10.99 2.01
CA GLY A 345 -10.95 -10.45 2.79
C GLY A 345 -10.08 -9.46 2.03
N LEU A 346 -10.49 -9.01 0.86
CA LEU A 346 -9.70 -8.13 0.00
C LEU A 346 -10.51 -6.88 -0.36
N GLY A 347 -9.98 -5.73 0.04
CA GLY A 347 -10.52 -4.40 -0.22
C GLY A 347 -9.42 -3.43 -0.62
N PHE A 348 -9.50 -2.17 -0.14
CA PHE A 348 -8.59 -1.14 -0.61
C PHE A 348 -8.67 0.13 0.22
N ARG A 349 -7.75 1.06 -0.07
CA ARG A 349 -7.70 2.41 0.48
C ARG A 349 -7.46 3.42 -0.63
N SER A 350 -8.22 4.53 -0.65
CA SER A 350 -7.94 5.63 -1.56
C SER A 350 -6.91 6.59 -0.98
N ALA A 351 -6.22 7.28 -1.88
CA ALA A 351 -5.38 8.42 -1.58
C ALA A 351 -5.77 9.61 -2.48
N TYR A 352 -5.23 10.78 -2.15
CA TYR A 352 -5.45 12.01 -2.89
C TYR A 352 -4.18 12.84 -2.93
N VAL A 353 -3.90 13.44 -4.07
CA VAL A 353 -2.92 14.50 -4.21
C VAL A 353 -3.54 15.68 -4.95
N LYS A 354 -3.14 16.89 -4.58
CA LYS A 354 -3.40 18.06 -5.42
C LYS A 354 -2.42 17.98 -6.59
N LEU A 355 -2.92 17.64 -7.78
CA LEU A 355 -2.05 17.52 -8.95
C LEU A 355 -1.36 18.84 -9.26
N PRO A 356 -0.09 18.80 -9.68
CA PRO A 356 0.60 19.99 -10.15
C PRO A 356 -0.14 20.59 -11.34
N THR A 357 -0.31 21.91 -11.36
CA THR A 357 -0.80 22.61 -12.54
C THR A 357 0.26 22.57 -13.63
N ALA A 358 -0.13 22.20 -14.85
CA ALA A 358 0.75 22.18 -16.02
C ALA A 358 1.35 23.55 -16.34
#